data_006f12ad8116f99e5fa3eebe027c03da
#
_entry.id   006f12ad8116f99e5fa3eebe027c03da
#
_cell.length_a   1.000
_cell.length_b   1.000
_cell.length_c   1.000
_cell.angle_alpha   90.00
_cell.angle_beta   90.00
_cell.angle_gamma   90.00
#
_symmetry.space_group_name_H-M   'P 1'
#
loop_
_entity.id
_entity.type
_entity.pdbx_description
1 polymer ?
#
loop_
_entity_poly.entity_id
_entity_poly.type
_entity_poly.pdbx_seq_one_letter_code
_entity_poly.pdbx_strand_id
1 'polypeptide(L)'
;MFSINPIVSVFAITGISFLCQAQEKSVLEPELSGQVNFEYRQFFKEGNDSQDKEQPSAVMKPELYWSFNDDNSSITFTPFYRYDHMDSERTHADIRELKYLTYWDDYELRVGINKVFWGVTESEHLVDVINQTDSIESVDGEDKLGQPMIQFTAIKDWGVTEFYLLPYFRERTFPGSKGRLRTTIPINTDKAQYESSDKQKHIDYAARYSNTLGEWDIGVSYLHGTDREPYLISQGAELIPYYAQMKHAGVDIQGTMGSWLWKLEAVYKDSYKNYTSTDSGFEYTLVGVFNTVWDLGLLSEYLYDSRGEDSLAIGQNDVFAAFRLSLNDEDSTEMLFGMTQDLDNSDVRLYKLEASTRLTNELSLSIDAWASENRTTTDPLYSIRNDDFIQMAIEYYF
;
A
#
# COMPACT_ATOMS: atom_id res chain seq x y z
N MET A 1 -30.91 -22.63 -36.51
CA MET A 1 -32.00 -21.84 -35.92
C MET A 1 -31.99 -22.13 -34.43
N PHE A 2 -31.09 -21.47 -33.69
CA PHE A 2 -31.01 -21.57 -32.25
C PHE A 2 -31.06 -20.14 -31.69
N SER A 3 -32.11 -19.90 -30.94
CA SER A 3 -32.41 -18.64 -30.27
C SER A 3 -31.60 -18.56 -28.98
N ILE A 4 -30.76 -17.55 -28.86
CA ILE A 4 -30.08 -17.20 -27.62
C ILE A 4 -30.83 -16.01 -27.02
N ASN A 5 -31.49 -16.24 -25.89
CA ASN A 5 -32.04 -15.16 -25.06
C ASN A 5 -30.95 -14.66 -24.09
N PRO A 6 -30.62 -13.37 -24.07
CA PRO A 6 -29.83 -12.80 -23.00
C PRO A 6 -30.78 -12.42 -21.85
N ILE A 7 -30.59 -13.03 -20.69
CA ILE A 7 -31.18 -12.55 -19.44
C ILE A 7 -30.34 -11.35 -18.96
N VAL A 8 -30.79 -10.18 -19.26
CA VAL A 8 -30.29 -8.94 -18.64
C VAL A 8 -31.06 -8.75 -17.33
N SER A 9 -30.43 -9.11 -16.21
CA SER A 9 -30.96 -8.77 -14.89
C SER A 9 -30.57 -7.34 -14.58
N VAL A 10 -31.53 -6.42 -14.75
CA VAL A 10 -31.41 -5.04 -14.33
C VAL A 10 -31.55 -5.00 -12.81
N PHE A 11 -30.46 -4.75 -12.11
CA PHE A 11 -30.52 -4.33 -10.70
C PHE A 11 -31.08 -2.91 -10.63
N ALA A 12 -32.32 -2.77 -10.22
CA ALA A 12 -32.91 -1.46 -9.89
C ALA A 12 -32.33 -1.00 -8.55
N ILE A 13 -31.43 -0.03 -8.59
CA ILE A 13 -31.00 0.71 -7.41
C ILE A 13 -32.16 1.67 -7.07
N THR A 14 -32.98 1.31 -6.11
CA THR A 14 -33.95 2.22 -5.51
C THR A 14 -33.21 3.25 -4.67
N GLY A 15 -33.12 4.48 -5.19
CA GLY A 15 -32.57 5.61 -4.45
C GLY A 15 -33.36 5.86 -3.16
N ILE A 16 -32.74 5.64 -2.04
CA ILE A 16 -33.25 6.05 -0.72
C ILE A 16 -32.81 7.50 -0.54
N SER A 17 -33.76 8.42 -0.76
CA SER A 17 -33.55 9.82 -0.45
C SER A 17 -33.65 10.01 1.06
N PHE A 18 -32.49 10.18 1.71
CA PHE A 18 -32.46 10.63 3.10
C PHE A 18 -32.76 12.13 3.18
N LEU A 19 -33.92 12.46 3.74
CA LEU A 19 -34.23 13.82 4.17
C LEU A 19 -33.30 14.17 5.35
N CYS A 20 -32.40 15.11 5.12
CA CYS A 20 -31.55 15.68 6.17
C CYS A 20 -32.45 16.52 7.11
N GLN A 21 -32.92 15.93 8.21
CA GLN A 21 -33.38 16.66 9.38
C GLN A 21 -32.19 16.76 10.33
N ALA A 22 -31.85 17.99 10.72
CA ALA A 22 -30.89 18.23 11.81
C ALA A 22 -31.52 17.68 13.12
N GLN A 23 -31.22 16.43 13.42
CA GLN A 23 -31.60 15.75 14.66
C GLN A 23 -30.42 15.90 15.62
N GLU A 24 -30.66 16.23 16.88
CA GLU A 24 -29.64 16.13 17.92
C GLU A 24 -29.04 14.74 17.87
N LYS A 25 -27.74 14.64 17.56
CA LYS A 25 -27.02 13.37 17.42
C LYS A 25 -27.13 12.59 18.72
N SER A 26 -27.78 11.45 18.70
CA SER A 26 -27.67 10.53 19.83
C SER A 26 -26.22 10.00 19.86
N VAL A 27 -25.59 9.98 21.04
CA VAL A 27 -24.19 9.58 21.27
C VAL A 27 -23.86 8.17 20.76
N LEU A 28 -24.82 7.42 20.24
CA LEU A 28 -24.70 6.02 19.84
C LEU A 28 -24.88 5.77 18.32
N GLU A 29 -25.23 6.78 17.52
CA GLU A 29 -25.39 6.58 16.08
C GLU A 29 -24.06 6.86 15.35
N PRO A 30 -23.52 5.89 14.60
CA PRO A 30 -22.30 6.11 13.83
C PRO A 30 -22.54 7.05 12.66
N GLU A 31 -21.52 7.79 12.29
CA GLU A 31 -21.41 8.35 10.96
C GLU A 31 -21.05 7.22 10.01
N LEU A 32 -21.83 7.06 8.96
CA LEU A 32 -21.56 6.07 7.92
C LEU A 32 -21.01 6.81 6.70
N SER A 33 -19.84 6.40 6.26
CA SER A 33 -19.25 6.78 5.01
C SER A 33 -18.61 5.53 4.36
N GLY A 34 -18.01 5.66 3.21
CA GLY A 34 -17.29 4.54 2.61
C GLY A 34 -17.21 4.63 1.10
N GLN A 35 -16.71 3.55 0.50
CA GLN A 35 -16.57 3.46 -0.94
C GLN A 35 -16.97 2.10 -1.49
N VAL A 36 -17.44 2.11 -2.72
CA VAL A 36 -17.65 0.93 -3.56
C VAL A 36 -16.88 1.14 -4.86
N ASN A 37 -15.96 0.22 -5.19
CA ASN A 37 -15.13 0.32 -6.37
C ASN A 37 -15.47 -0.82 -7.33
N PHE A 38 -15.50 -0.50 -8.62
CA PHE A 38 -15.54 -1.47 -9.70
C PHE A 38 -14.26 -1.32 -10.51
N GLU A 39 -13.47 -2.38 -10.56
CA GLU A 39 -12.17 -2.42 -11.21
C GLU A 39 -12.20 -3.38 -12.38
N TYR A 40 -11.55 -2.99 -13.47
CA TYR A 40 -11.31 -3.86 -14.61
C TYR A 40 -9.85 -3.76 -15.01
N ARG A 41 -9.12 -4.88 -14.80
CA ARG A 41 -7.72 -5.01 -15.19
C ARG A 41 -7.62 -5.83 -16.46
N GLN A 42 -6.93 -5.28 -17.47
CA GLN A 42 -6.66 -5.92 -18.75
C GLN A 42 -5.17 -6.21 -18.87
N PHE A 43 -4.81 -7.47 -18.89
CA PHE A 43 -3.45 -7.92 -19.20
C PHE A 43 -3.24 -8.00 -20.71
N PHE A 44 -2.04 -7.59 -21.20
CA PHE A 44 -1.75 -7.59 -22.63
C PHE A 44 -1.42 -8.99 -23.18
N LYS A 45 -0.91 -9.90 -22.32
CA LYS A 45 -0.55 -11.27 -22.67
C LYS A 45 -1.29 -12.26 -21.76
N GLU A 46 -1.45 -13.50 -22.23
CA GLU A 46 -1.86 -14.61 -21.39
C GLU A 46 -0.80 -14.84 -20.30
N GLY A 47 -1.24 -15.28 -19.12
CA GLY A 47 -0.36 -15.61 -18.01
C GLY A 47 0.54 -16.82 -18.32
N ASN A 48 1.58 -17.01 -17.52
CA ASN A 48 2.53 -18.12 -17.71
C ASN A 48 1.87 -19.50 -17.66
N ASP A 49 0.76 -19.65 -16.94
CA ASP A 49 -0.03 -20.88 -16.82
C ASP A 49 -1.37 -20.76 -17.56
N SER A 50 -1.43 -19.96 -18.65
CA SER A 50 -2.62 -19.71 -19.46
C SER A 50 -3.77 -19.06 -18.68
N GLN A 51 -3.45 -18.24 -17.67
CA GLN A 51 -4.46 -17.44 -16.98
C GLN A 51 -5.04 -16.38 -17.92
N ASP A 52 -6.32 -16.06 -17.69
CA ASP A 52 -7.07 -15.09 -18.47
C ASP A 52 -6.41 -13.69 -18.47
N LYS A 53 -6.77 -12.89 -19.46
CA LYS A 53 -6.31 -11.50 -19.61
C LYS A 53 -7.21 -10.50 -18.90
N GLU A 54 -8.43 -10.88 -18.61
CA GLU A 54 -9.47 -10.01 -18.08
C GLU A 54 -9.71 -10.32 -16.61
N GLN A 55 -9.56 -9.33 -15.75
CA GLN A 55 -9.74 -9.47 -14.30
C GLN A 55 -10.68 -8.39 -13.76
N PRO A 56 -12.00 -8.58 -13.91
CA PRO A 56 -12.96 -7.71 -13.26
C PRO A 56 -13.05 -8.03 -11.76
N SER A 57 -13.14 -6.98 -10.94
CA SER A 57 -13.32 -7.10 -9.50
C SER A 57 -14.20 -5.98 -8.94
N ALA A 58 -14.71 -6.19 -7.74
CA ALA A 58 -15.50 -5.20 -7.01
C ALA A 58 -15.07 -5.18 -5.54
N VAL A 59 -15.00 -3.98 -4.98
CA VAL A 59 -14.62 -3.74 -3.58
C VAL A 59 -15.73 -2.99 -2.87
N MET A 60 -15.96 -3.34 -1.61
CA MET A 60 -16.79 -2.60 -0.69
C MET A 60 -16.01 -2.33 0.59
N LYS A 61 -15.88 -1.05 0.97
CA LYS A 61 -15.14 -0.59 2.16
C LYS A 61 -15.95 0.49 2.88
N PRO A 62 -17.01 0.13 3.64
CA PRO A 62 -17.72 1.09 4.47
C PRO A 62 -16.86 1.46 5.68
N GLU A 63 -17.13 2.65 6.22
CA GLU A 63 -16.54 3.12 7.48
C GLU A 63 -17.68 3.56 8.41
N LEU A 64 -17.63 3.07 9.64
CA LEU A 64 -18.50 3.49 10.72
C LEU A 64 -17.63 4.22 11.76
N TYR A 65 -17.99 5.46 12.03
CA TYR A 65 -17.26 6.33 12.94
C TYR A 65 -18.18 6.79 14.08
N TRP A 66 -17.72 6.63 15.31
CA TRP A 66 -18.36 7.14 16.52
C TRP A 66 -17.43 8.10 17.21
N SER A 67 -17.89 9.29 17.55
CA SER A 67 -17.18 10.21 18.45
C SER A 67 -17.95 10.38 19.76
N PHE A 68 -17.23 10.58 20.84
CA PHE A 68 -17.75 10.77 22.19
C PHE A 68 -16.74 11.50 23.07
N ASN A 69 -17.17 11.89 24.28
CA ASN A 69 -16.32 12.62 25.21
C ASN A 69 -15.84 13.95 24.63
N ASP A 70 -16.78 14.76 24.09
CA ASP A 70 -16.50 16.03 23.41
C ASP A 70 -15.42 15.90 22.32
N ASP A 71 -15.53 14.85 21.51
CA ASP A 71 -14.63 14.47 20.41
C ASP A 71 -13.20 14.09 20.82
N ASN A 72 -12.94 13.99 22.12
CA ASN A 72 -11.63 13.52 22.61
C ASN A 72 -11.46 11.99 22.49
N SER A 73 -12.50 11.27 22.15
CA SER A 73 -12.46 9.82 21.98
C SER A 73 -13.29 9.39 20.79
N SER A 74 -12.81 8.38 20.05
CA SER A 74 -13.54 7.84 18.90
C SER A 74 -13.35 6.34 18.77
N ILE A 75 -14.28 5.72 18.04
CA ILE A 75 -14.14 4.36 17.52
C ILE A 75 -14.33 4.44 16.01
N THR A 76 -13.42 3.82 15.25
CA THR A 76 -13.53 3.64 13.80
C THR A 76 -13.62 2.15 13.50
N PHE A 77 -14.54 1.74 12.64
CA PHE A 77 -14.65 0.37 12.14
C PHE A 77 -14.75 0.41 10.62
N THR A 78 -13.75 -0.16 9.92
CA THR A 78 -13.65 -0.21 8.47
C THR A 78 -13.52 -1.66 8.00
N PRO A 79 -14.65 -2.38 7.86
CA PRO A 79 -14.63 -3.69 7.21
C PRO A 79 -14.34 -3.54 5.73
N PHE A 80 -13.80 -4.60 5.15
CA PHE A 80 -13.40 -4.67 3.75
C PHE A 80 -13.91 -5.97 3.15
N TYR A 81 -14.40 -5.90 1.92
CA TYR A 81 -14.72 -7.07 1.13
C TYR A 81 -14.35 -6.83 -0.33
N ARG A 82 -13.66 -7.79 -0.93
CA ARG A 82 -13.38 -7.84 -2.37
C ARG A 82 -13.93 -9.11 -2.97
N TYR A 83 -14.57 -8.97 -4.10
CA TYR A 83 -14.85 -10.06 -5.04
C TYR A 83 -13.93 -9.91 -6.25
N ASP A 84 -13.22 -10.96 -6.61
CA ASP A 84 -12.40 -11.05 -7.83
C ASP A 84 -12.85 -12.23 -8.67
N HIS A 85 -13.02 -12.02 -9.97
CA HIS A 85 -13.53 -13.05 -10.87
C HIS A 85 -12.49 -14.14 -11.17
N MET A 86 -11.21 -13.78 -11.17
CA MET A 86 -10.12 -14.65 -11.59
C MET A 86 -9.50 -15.42 -10.42
N ASP A 87 -9.21 -14.71 -9.34
CA ASP A 87 -8.43 -15.23 -8.21
C ASP A 87 -9.27 -15.36 -6.94
N SER A 88 -9.43 -16.63 -6.47
CA SER A 88 -10.15 -16.91 -5.23
C SER A 88 -9.45 -16.38 -3.98
N GLU A 89 -8.10 -16.28 -3.98
CA GLU A 89 -7.37 -15.70 -2.86
C GLU A 89 -7.59 -14.17 -2.79
N ARG A 90 -7.78 -13.53 -3.94
CA ARG A 90 -8.13 -12.13 -4.02
C ARG A 90 -9.60 -11.86 -3.68
N THR A 91 -10.46 -12.89 -3.68
CA THR A 91 -11.84 -12.82 -3.15
C THR A 91 -11.80 -13.06 -1.65
N HIS A 92 -11.83 -11.97 -0.85
CA HIS A 92 -11.66 -12.08 0.60
C HIS A 92 -12.40 -10.98 1.35
N ALA A 93 -12.49 -11.17 2.67
CA ALA A 93 -12.98 -10.17 3.60
C ALA A 93 -11.92 -9.90 4.67
N ASP A 94 -11.81 -8.65 5.10
CA ASP A 94 -10.86 -8.23 6.12
C ASP A 94 -11.43 -7.11 7.01
N ILE A 95 -10.76 -6.82 8.11
CA ILE A 95 -10.96 -5.63 8.92
C ILE A 95 -9.73 -4.74 8.72
N ARG A 96 -9.90 -3.66 7.95
CA ARG A 96 -8.81 -2.72 7.68
C ARG A 96 -8.50 -1.87 8.89
N GLU A 97 -9.55 -1.43 9.60
CA GLU A 97 -9.43 -0.73 10.87
C GLU A 97 -10.56 -1.13 11.82
N LEU A 98 -10.22 -1.31 13.10
CA LEU A 98 -11.12 -1.39 14.24
C LEU A 98 -10.36 -0.83 15.43
N LYS A 99 -10.41 0.48 15.61
CA LYS A 99 -9.58 1.18 16.58
C LYS A 99 -10.41 2.05 17.51
N TYR A 100 -10.03 2.04 18.76
CA TYR A 100 -10.36 3.05 19.76
C TYR A 100 -9.22 4.06 19.82
N LEU A 101 -9.56 5.35 19.76
CA LEU A 101 -8.63 6.47 19.85
C LEU A 101 -9.08 7.37 20.98
N THR A 102 -8.14 7.87 21.80
CA THR A 102 -8.40 8.89 22.79
C THR A 102 -7.22 9.82 22.97
N TYR A 103 -7.53 11.11 23.23
CA TYR A 103 -6.57 12.17 23.48
C TYR A 103 -6.72 12.70 24.91
N TRP A 104 -5.60 13.07 25.53
CA TRP A 104 -5.56 13.84 26.77
C TRP A 104 -4.28 14.66 26.84
N ASP A 105 -4.40 15.95 27.04
CA ASP A 105 -3.27 16.89 27.00
C ASP A 105 -2.41 16.70 25.72
N ASP A 106 -1.15 16.32 25.89
CA ASP A 106 -0.18 16.10 24.82
C ASP A 106 0.00 14.60 24.48
N TYR A 107 -0.96 13.76 24.81
CA TYR A 107 -0.86 12.32 24.64
C TYR A 107 -2.03 11.77 23.82
N GLU A 108 -1.74 10.70 23.11
CA GLU A 108 -2.72 9.92 22.37
C GLU A 108 -2.54 8.43 22.64
N LEU A 109 -3.64 7.72 22.75
CA LEU A 109 -3.69 6.27 22.84
C LEU A 109 -4.59 5.72 21.75
N ARG A 110 -4.05 4.80 20.93
CA ARG A 110 -4.81 3.98 19.96
C ARG A 110 -4.73 2.52 20.37
N VAL A 111 -5.86 1.83 20.34
CA VAL A 111 -5.94 0.39 20.68
C VAL A 111 -6.85 -0.29 19.67
N GLY A 112 -6.36 -1.37 19.06
CA GLY A 112 -7.15 -2.18 18.14
C GLY A 112 -6.42 -2.52 16.87
N ILE A 113 -7.14 -2.68 15.76
CA ILE A 113 -6.59 -2.91 14.43
C ILE A 113 -6.44 -1.56 13.74
N ASN A 114 -5.22 -1.20 13.36
CA ASN A 114 -4.91 0.10 12.76
C ASN A 114 -3.89 -0.02 11.64
N LYS A 115 -3.88 0.98 10.75
CA LYS A 115 -2.82 1.19 9.77
C LYS A 115 -1.97 2.37 10.20
N VAL A 116 -0.66 2.22 10.05
CA VAL A 116 0.35 3.26 10.27
C VAL A 116 1.16 3.35 9.00
N PHE A 117 1.50 4.55 8.61
CA PHE A 117 2.38 4.79 7.47
C PHE A 117 3.60 5.58 7.93
N TRP A 118 4.78 5.08 7.57
CA TRP A 118 6.06 5.76 7.70
C TRP A 118 6.70 5.80 6.33
N GLY A 119 7.25 6.91 5.93
CA GLY A 119 7.96 7.04 4.67
C GLY A 119 7.86 8.45 4.09
N VAL A 120 8.80 8.77 3.19
CA VAL A 120 8.91 10.07 2.53
C VAL A 120 9.26 9.93 1.04
N THR A 121 9.82 8.79 0.61
CA THR A 121 10.18 8.48 -0.78
C THR A 121 8.95 8.11 -1.62
N GLU A 122 9.08 8.04 -2.93
CA GLU A 122 8.00 7.75 -3.87
C GLU A 122 8.05 6.32 -4.41
N SER A 123 9.26 5.82 -4.66
CA SER A 123 9.44 4.54 -5.36
C SER A 123 9.37 3.33 -4.43
N GLU A 124 9.85 3.45 -3.19
CA GLU A 124 9.75 2.44 -2.13
C GLU A 124 9.68 3.11 -0.75
N HIS A 125 8.95 2.50 0.18
CA HIS A 125 8.85 2.96 1.58
C HIS A 125 9.59 2.02 2.51
N LEU A 126 10.90 2.17 2.60
CA LEU A 126 11.80 1.25 3.33
C LEU A 126 11.53 1.23 4.84
N VAL A 127 11.08 2.35 5.41
CA VAL A 127 10.80 2.48 6.84
C VAL A 127 9.38 2.05 7.21
N ASP A 128 8.48 1.78 6.24
CA ASP A 128 7.07 1.41 6.48
C ASP A 128 6.90 -0.08 6.82
N VAL A 129 7.29 -0.43 8.05
CA VAL A 129 7.43 -1.83 8.49
C VAL A 129 6.45 -2.26 9.59
N ILE A 130 5.53 -1.41 10.04
CA ILE A 130 4.57 -1.79 11.10
C ILE A 130 3.52 -2.75 10.55
N ASN A 131 2.87 -2.37 9.47
CA ASN A 131 1.80 -3.14 8.84
C ASN A 131 2.35 -4.14 7.84
N GLN A 132 1.70 -5.29 7.75
CA GLN A 132 2.01 -6.29 6.73
C GLN A 132 1.47 -5.86 5.36
N THR A 133 2.22 -6.15 4.30
CA THR A 133 1.80 -5.91 2.92
C THR A 133 0.67 -6.86 2.51
N ASP A 134 -0.34 -6.30 1.83
CA ASP A 134 -1.45 -7.02 1.22
C ASP A 134 -1.18 -7.23 -0.27
N SER A 135 -0.33 -8.23 -0.60
CA SER A 135 0.18 -8.42 -1.97
C SER A 135 -0.87 -8.91 -2.97
N ILE A 136 -2.09 -9.22 -2.53
CA ILE A 136 -3.21 -9.53 -3.43
C ILE A 136 -3.96 -8.28 -3.88
N GLU A 137 -3.85 -7.17 -3.15
CA GLU A 137 -4.48 -5.90 -3.51
C GLU A 137 -3.62 -5.15 -4.54
N SER A 138 -2.35 -4.94 -4.25
CA SER A 138 -1.43 -4.19 -5.09
C SER A 138 -0.07 -4.90 -5.23
N VAL A 139 0.57 -4.71 -6.38
CA VAL A 139 1.88 -5.28 -6.69
C VAL A 139 3.03 -4.43 -6.17
N ASP A 140 2.81 -3.14 -5.97
CA ASP A 140 3.81 -2.17 -5.53
C ASP A 140 4.06 -2.21 -4.00
N GLY A 141 3.23 -2.94 -3.25
CA GLY A 141 3.36 -3.08 -1.80
C GLY A 141 2.76 -1.95 -0.99
N GLU A 142 2.05 -1.01 -1.63
CA GLU A 142 1.39 0.12 -0.98
C GLU A 142 0.19 -0.30 -0.13
N ASP A 143 -0.53 -1.33 -0.58
CA ASP A 143 -1.65 -1.84 0.19
C ASP A 143 -1.18 -2.62 1.41
N LYS A 144 -1.69 -2.22 2.57
CA LYS A 144 -1.32 -2.81 3.87
C LYS A 144 -2.54 -3.40 4.57
N LEU A 145 -2.31 -4.51 5.27
CA LEU A 145 -3.27 -5.10 6.20
C LEU A 145 -3.34 -4.29 7.49
N GLY A 146 -4.53 -4.20 8.09
CA GLY A 146 -4.67 -3.64 9.43
C GLY A 146 -3.90 -4.48 10.46
N GLN A 147 -3.10 -3.86 11.32
CA GLN A 147 -2.27 -4.51 12.32
C GLN A 147 -2.89 -4.37 13.71
N PRO A 148 -3.14 -5.46 14.46
CA PRO A 148 -3.50 -5.37 15.87
C PRO A 148 -2.38 -4.70 16.67
N MET A 149 -2.69 -3.61 17.39
CA MET A 149 -1.69 -2.83 18.11
C MET A 149 -2.25 -2.06 19.29
N ILE A 150 -1.35 -1.73 20.22
CA ILE A 150 -1.50 -0.65 21.18
C ILE A 150 -0.43 0.38 20.83
N GLN A 151 -0.85 1.59 20.45
CA GLN A 151 0.03 2.69 20.12
C GLN A 151 -0.15 3.80 21.16
N PHE A 152 0.94 4.24 21.74
CA PHE A 152 1.00 5.40 22.62
C PHE A 152 1.85 6.48 21.97
N THR A 153 1.31 7.70 21.84
CA THR A 153 1.99 8.86 21.25
C THR A 153 2.11 9.97 22.27
N ALA A 154 3.31 10.55 22.39
CA ALA A 154 3.59 11.76 23.16
C ALA A 154 3.98 12.88 22.20
N ILE A 155 3.20 13.97 22.19
CA ILE A 155 3.38 15.13 21.32
C ILE A 155 3.93 16.25 22.21
N LYS A 156 5.20 16.63 22.00
CA LYS A 156 5.89 17.60 22.83
C LYS A 156 6.60 18.66 21.97
N ASP A 157 6.96 19.79 22.55
CA ASP A 157 7.70 20.85 21.86
C ASP A 157 9.04 20.37 21.26
N TRP A 158 9.60 19.28 21.81
CA TRP A 158 10.85 18.71 21.34
C TRP A 158 10.67 17.60 20.28
N GLY A 159 9.43 17.30 19.89
CA GLY A 159 9.09 16.30 18.85
C GLY A 159 7.99 15.35 19.27
N VAL A 160 7.68 14.42 18.37
CA VAL A 160 6.68 13.36 18.56
C VAL A 160 7.39 12.04 18.82
N THR A 161 6.97 11.33 19.87
CA THR A 161 7.48 10.00 20.21
C THR A 161 6.33 9.01 20.25
N GLU A 162 6.48 7.91 19.54
CA GLU A 162 5.49 6.87 19.40
C GLU A 162 6.05 5.53 19.88
N PHE A 163 5.24 4.77 20.61
CA PHE A 163 5.55 3.43 21.08
C PHE A 163 4.44 2.48 20.63
N TYR A 164 4.84 1.31 20.14
CA TYR A 164 3.94 0.29 19.61
C TYR A 164 4.17 -1.03 20.29
N LEU A 165 3.07 -1.67 20.71
CA LEU A 165 3.02 -3.07 21.12
C LEU A 165 2.11 -3.80 20.15
N LEU A 166 2.62 -4.83 19.48
CA LEU A 166 1.96 -5.56 18.40
C LEU A 166 1.74 -7.00 18.89
N PRO A 167 0.57 -7.31 19.47
CA PRO A 167 0.34 -8.59 20.17
C PRO A 167 0.05 -9.76 19.24
N TYR A 168 -0.08 -9.51 17.95
CA TYR A 168 -0.40 -10.53 16.96
C TYR A 168 0.20 -10.16 15.60
N PHE A 169 0.97 -11.06 15.01
CA PHE A 169 1.53 -10.91 13.67
C PHE A 169 0.54 -11.38 12.61
N ARG A 170 0.38 -10.61 11.53
CA ARG A 170 -0.40 -10.98 10.35
C ARG A 170 0.55 -11.44 9.23
N GLU A 171 0.23 -12.57 8.63
CA GLU A 171 0.98 -13.08 7.48
C GLU A 171 0.72 -12.25 6.23
N ARG A 172 1.70 -12.20 5.35
CA ARG A 172 1.57 -11.58 4.02
C ARG A 172 0.61 -12.40 3.17
N THR A 173 -0.26 -11.72 2.45
CA THR A 173 -1.13 -12.33 1.44
C THR A 173 -0.37 -12.57 0.15
N PHE A 174 -0.78 -13.57 -0.63
CA PHE A 174 -0.19 -13.86 -1.93
C PHE A 174 -1.27 -14.27 -2.91
N PRO A 175 -1.13 -13.91 -4.23
CA PRO A 175 -2.08 -14.34 -5.24
C PRO A 175 -2.15 -15.86 -5.35
N GLY A 176 -3.35 -16.37 -5.61
CA GLY A 176 -3.63 -17.78 -5.76
C GLY A 176 -3.07 -18.38 -7.06
N SER A 177 -3.26 -19.69 -7.23
CA SER A 177 -2.74 -20.40 -8.40
C SER A 177 -3.34 -19.92 -9.73
N LYS A 178 -4.54 -19.35 -9.72
CA LYS A 178 -5.20 -18.73 -10.88
C LYS A 178 -4.95 -17.25 -11.01
N GLY A 179 -4.37 -16.61 -9.96
CA GLY A 179 -4.04 -15.21 -9.97
C GLY A 179 -2.89 -14.87 -10.91
N ARG A 180 -2.76 -13.58 -11.21
CA ARG A 180 -1.64 -12.97 -11.93
C ARG A 180 -0.74 -12.26 -10.92
N LEU A 181 0.39 -11.68 -11.37
CA LEU A 181 1.35 -10.92 -10.54
C LEU A 181 1.88 -11.78 -9.37
N ARG A 182 2.25 -13.02 -9.68
CA ARG A 182 2.71 -14.01 -8.70
C ARG A 182 4.02 -14.69 -9.11
N THR A 183 4.65 -15.33 -8.15
CA THR A 183 5.77 -16.25 -8.41
C THR A 183 5.35 -17.41 -9.31
N THR A 184 6.30 -17.93 -10.10
CA THR A 184 6.04 -19.08 -11.00
C THR A 184 5.57 -20.30 -10.21
N ILE A 185 6.18 -20.56 -9.04
CA ILE A 185 5.78 -21.63 -8.13
C ILE A 185 4.77 -21.05 -7.13
N PRO A 186 3.60 -21.66 -6.93
CA PRO A 186 2.62 -21.15 -5.95
C PRO A 186 3.16 -21.11 -4.53
N ILE A 187 2.77 -20.08 -3.78
CA ILE A 187 3.09 -19.92 -2.36
C ILE A 187 1.96 -20.55 -1.54
N ASN A 188 2.31 -21.49 -0.66
CA ASN A 188 1.35 -22.13 0.24
C ASN A 188 1.44 -21.55 1.64
N THR A 189 0.55 -20.61 1.94
CA THR A 189 0.48 -19.91 3.23
C THR A 189 0.00 -20.81 4.37
N ASP A 190 -0.79 -21.86 4.07
CA ASP A 190 -1.27 -22.80 5.11
C ASP A 190 -0.12 -23.55 5.80
N LYS A 191 1.06 -23.59 5.15
CA LYS A 191 2.27 -24.26 5.66
C LYS A 191 3.28 -23.29 6.21
N ALA A 192 2.92 -22.01 6.44
CA ALA A 192 3.81 -20.98 6.93
C ALA A 192 4.63 -21.46 8.16
N GLN A 193 5.91 -21.16 8.13
CA GLN A 193 6.88 -21.51 9.18
C GLN A 193 7.38 -20.24 9.88
N TYR A 194 7.79 -20.41 11.14
CA TYR A 194 8.20 -19.31 11.99
C TYR A 194 9.46 -19.68 12.76
N GLU A 195 10.33 -18.71 12.95
CA GLU A 195 11.47 -18.86 13.86
C GLU A 195 10.99 -18.91 15.32
N SER A 196 10.04 -18.02 15.68
CA SER A 196 9.47 -18.02 17.02
C SER A 196 8.50 -19.18 17.25
N SER A 197 8.62 -19.87 18.40
CA SER A 197 7.66 -20.89 18.82
C SER A 197 6.25 -20.34 19.04
N ASP A 198 6.12 -19.04 19.33
CA ASP A 198 4.83 -18.36 19.56
C ASP A 198 4.12 -18.01 18.24
N LYS A 199 4.82 -18.17 17.11
CA LYS A 199 4.29 -17.95 15.75
C LYS A 199 3.64 -16.58 15.64
N GLN A 200 2.39 -16.52 15.17
CA GLN A 200 1.60 -15.29 15.03
C GLN A 200 1.32 -14.59 16.38
N LYS A 201 1.46 -15.28 17.51
CA LYS A 201 1.25 -14.69 18.85
C LYS A 201 2.53 -14.11 19.45
N HIS A 202 3.63 -14.09 18.71
CA HIS A 202 4.83 -13.37 19.12
C HIS A 202 4.49 -11.90 19.32
N ILE A 203 4.94 -11.33 20.43
CA ILE A 203 4.72 -9.92 20.74
C ILE A 203 5.87 -9.11 20.15
N ASP A 204 5.54 -8.30 19.14
CA ASP A 204 6.50 -7.38 18.53
C ASP A 204 6.38 -5.99 19.19
N TYR A 205 7.44 -5.21 19.15
CA TYR A 205 7.43 -3.84 19.64
C TYR A 205 8.21 -2.91 18.72
N ALA A 206 7.75 -1.66 18.64
CA ALA A 206 8.42 -0.63 17.88
C ALA A 206 8.38 0.71 18.60
N ALA A 207 9.29 1.60 18.23
CA ALA A 207 9.32 2.99 18.64
C ALA A 207 9.73 3.88 17.48
N ARG A 208 9.17 5.09 17.42
CA ARG A 208 9.53 6.14 16.46
C ARG A 208 9.67 7.46 17.19
N TYR A 209 10.63 8.23 16.79
CA TYR A 209 10.77 9.65 17.13
C TYR A 209 10.78 10.45 15.84
N SER A 210 10.02 11.55 15.80
CA SER A 210 10.06 12.50 14.68
C SER A 210 10.03 13.94 15.16
N ASN A 211 10.66 14.82 14.39
CA ASN A 211 10.71 16.24 14.67
C ASN A 211 10.98 17.06 13.40
N THR A 212 10.47 18.28 13.37
CA THR A 212 10.75 19.27 12.32
C THR A 212 11.85 20.22 12.80
N LEU A 213 12.96 20.25 12.09
CA LEU A 213 14.13 21.07 12.37
C LEU A 213 14.36 22.08 11.23
N GLY A 214 13.74 23.24 11.34
CA GLY A 214 13.75 24.25 10.27
C GLY A 214 12.94 23.79 9.05
N GLU A 215 13.61 23.56 7.92
CA GLU A 215 13.00 23.09 6.67
C GLU A 215 13.05 21.55 6.52
N TRP A 216 13.51 20.84 7.56
CA TRP A 216 13.71 19.38 7.54
C TRP A 216 12.79 18.68 8.52
N ASP A 217 12.08 17.68 8.04
CA ASP A 217 11.40 16.69 8.85
C ASP A 217 12.27 15.44 8.94
N ILE A 218 12.47 14.96 10.17
CA ILE A 218 13.36 13.85 10.47
C ILE A 218 12.60 12.81 11.29
N GLY A 219 12.62 11.56 10.87
CA GLY A 219 12.11 10.41 11.60
C GLY A 219 13.22 9.39 11.87
N VAL A 220 13.19 8.79 13.06
CA VAL A 220 14.04 7.65 13.42
C VAL A 220 13.18 6.57 14.03
N SER A 221 13.29 5.34 13.56
CA SER A 221 12.45 4.23 13.96
C SER A 221 13.27 2.99 14.34
N TYR A 222 12.67 2.18 15.19
CA TYR A 222 13.17 0.85 15.54
C TYR A 222 12.02 -0.11 15.72
N LEU A 223 12.16 -1.32 15.14
CA LEU A 223 11.22 -2.43 15.36
C LEU A 223 11.99 -3.70 15.69
N HIS A 224 11.50 -4.45 16.68
CA HIS A 224 11.93 -5.82 16.98
C HIS A 224 10.71 -6.73 17.00
N GLY A 225 10.75 -7.79 16.20
CA GLY A 225 9.65 -8.73 16.07
C GLY A 225 9.75 -9.62 14.85
N THR A 226 8.61 -10.11 14.41
CA THR A 226 8.52 -11.00 13.24
C THR A 226 8.72 -10.21 11.93
N ASP A 227 9.53 -10.72 11.02
CA ASP A 227 9.82 -10.07 9.75
C ASP A 227 8.57 -10.02 8.85
N ARG A 228 8.30 -8.83 8.26
CA ARG A 228 7.18 -8.61 7.32
C ARG A 228 7.47 -9.16 5.93
N GLU A 229 8.74 -9.38 5.61
CA GLU A 229 9.19 -10.00 4.36
C GLU A 229 9.57 -11.47 4.63
N PRO A 230 8.70 -12.44 4.24
CA PRO A 230 9.01 -13.83 4.48
C PRO A 230 10.09 -14.33 3.54
N TYR A 231 10.98 -15.19 4.04
CA TYR A 231 11.85 -15.98 3.21
C TYR A 231 11.06 -17.14 2.58
N LEU A 232 11.15 -17.31 1.26
CA LEU A 232 10.41 -18.37 0.55
C LEU A 232 11.25 -19.63 0.43
N ILE A 233 10.86 -20.68 1.15
CA ILE A 233 11.54 -21.98 1.14
C ILE A 233 10.91 -22.86 0.05
N SER A 234 11.73 -23.32 -0.91
CA SER A 234 11.25 -24.27 -1.92
C SER A 234 11.08 -25.68 -1.32
N GLN A 235 9.85 -26.20 -1.41
CA GLN A 235 9.53 -27.54 -0.90
C GLN A 235 8.68 -28.30 -1.91
N GLY A 236 9.33 -29.10 -2.76
CA GLY A 236 8.65 -29.81 -3.86
C GLY A 236 8.16 -28.85 -4.93
N ALA A 237 6.84 -28.81 -5.15
CA ALA A 237 6.18 -27.95 -6.14
C ALA A 237 5.56 -26.68 -5.50
N GLU A 238 5.91 -26.34 -4.27
CA GLU A 238 5.38 -25.20 -3.52
C GLU A 238 6.51 -24.36 -2.92
N LEU A 239 6.24 -23.08 -2.73
CA LEU A 239 7.03 -22.17 -1.91
C LEU A 239 6.35 -22.02 -0.55
N ILE A 240 7.11 -22.16 0.53
CA ILE A 240 6.60 -22.05 1.89
C ILE A 240 7.17 -20.76 2.52
N PRO A 241 6.32 -19.84 2.99
CA PRO A 241 6.81 -18.64 3.65
C PRO A 241 7.39 -18.98 5.03
N TYR A 242 8.61 -18.52 5.29
CA TYR A 242 9.29 -18.62 6.57
C TYR A 242 9.48 -17.21 7.16
N TYR A 243 8.91 -16.98 8.33
CA TYR A 243 8.95 -15.71 9.05
C TYR A 243 10.01 -15.75 10.14
N ALA A 244 11.15 -15.13 9.86
CA ALA A 244 12.23 -14.96 10.83
C ALA A 244 11.91 -13.87 11.86
N GLN A 245 12.70 -13.80 12.93
CA GLN A 245 12.71 -12.64 13.81
C GLN A 245 13.62 -11.57 13.24
N MET A 246 13.26 -10.30 13.40
CA MET A 246 14.06 -9.19 12.90
C MET A 246 14.29 -8.10 13.95
N LYS A 247 15.37 -7.36 13.73
CA LYS A 247 15.59 -6.02 14.26
C LYS A 247 15.72 -5.09 13.06
N HIS A 248 14.91 -4.06 13.05
CA HIS A 248 14.88 -3.06 11.99
C HIS A 248 15.13 -1.70 12.59
N ALA A 249 16.10 -0.97 12.07
CA ALA A 249 16.37 0.42 12.41
C ALA A 249 16.28 1.25 11.14
N GLY A 250 15.49 2.32 11.19
CA GLY A 250 15.23 3.18 10.04
C GLY A 250 15.41 4.65 10.35
N VAL A 251 15.74 5.43 9.33
CA VAL A 251 15.71 6.87 9.31
C VAL A 251 15.05 7.36 8.04
N ASP A 252 14.19 8.35 8.17
CA ASP A 252 13.57 9.07 7.07
C ASP A 252 13.80 10.57 7.25
N ILE A 253 14.11 11.25 6.16
CA ILE A 253 14.39 12.68 6.14
C ILE A 253 13.76 13.28 4.89
N GLN A 254 13.01 14.35 5.06
CA GLN A 254 12.58 15.17 3.93
C GLN A 254 12.81 16.65 4.22
N GLY A 255 13.04 17.43 3.17
CA GLY A 255 13.25 18.87 3.32
C GLY A 255 12.78 19.66 2.13
N THR A 256 11.97 20.71 2.37
CA THR A 256 11.41 21.57 1.33
C THR A 256 12.19 22.87 1.23
N MET A 257 12.84 23.13 0.11
CA MET A 257 13.64 24.34 -0.15
C MET A 257 13.22 24.99 -1.46
N GLY A 258 12.34 25.96 -1.38
CA GLY A 258 11.74 26.58 -2.56
C GLY A 258 10.89 25.58 -3.33
N SER A 259 11.26 25.29 -4.58
CA SER A 259 10.57 24.27 -5.42
C SER A 259 11.17 22.86 -5.29
N TRP A 260 12.18 22.66 -4.45
CA TRP A 260 12.83 21.38 -4.23
C TRP A 260 12.29 20.70 -3.00
N LEU A 261 11.93 19.43 -3.12
CA LEU A 261 11.67 18.51 -2.03
C LEU A 261 12.74 17.42 -2.06
N TRP A 262 13.60 17.37 -1.05
CA TRP A 262 14.62 16.36 -0.88
C TRP A 262 14.11 15.24 -0.01
N LYS A 263 14.43 13.98 -0.36
CA LYS A 263 13.94 12.78 0.32
C LYS A 263 15.08 11.80 0.56
N LEU A 264 15.04 11.15 1.72
CA LEU A 264 15.97 10.06 2.06
C LEU A 264 15.26 9.09 3.01
N GLU A 265 15.31 7.82 2.67
CA GLU A 265 15.09 6.72 3.60
C GLU A 265 16.32 5.82 3.65
N ALA A 266 16.68 5.36 4.84
CA ALA A 266 17.75 4.39 5.02
C ALA A 266 17.40 3.43 6.15
N VAL A 267 17.67 2.14 5.94
CA VAL A 267 17.36 1.10 6.90
C VAL A 267 18.53 0.14 7.07
N TYR A 268 18.65 -0.39 8.29
CA TYR A 268 19.42 -1.58 8.61
C TYR A 268 18.49 -2.64 9.15
N LYS A 269 18.51 -3.82 8.57
CA LYS A 269 17.72 -4.98 8.99
C LYS A 269 18.61 -6.15 9.33
N ASP A 270 18.44 -6.69 10.54
CA ASP A 270 19.05 -7.92 11.04
C ASP A 270 17.93 -8.97 11.13
N SER A 271 17.92 -9.92 10.20
CA SER A 271 16.90 -10.96 10.08
C SER A 271 17.54 -12.24 9.53
N TYR A 272 16.81 -13.06 8.78
CA TYR A 272 17.34 -14.24 8.09
C TYR A 272 18.59 -13.93 7.25
N LYS A 273 18.61 -12.79 6.57
CA LYS A 273 19.79 -12.15 5.98
C LYS A 273 19.86 -10.70 6.49
N ASN A 274 21.06 -10.28 6.85
CA ASN A 274 21.30 -8.90 7.26
C ASN A 274 21.55 -8.03 6.04
N TYR A 275 20.95 -6.84 6.00
CA TYR A 275 21.18 -5.89 4.92
C TYR A 275 20.99 -4.44 5.34
N THR A 276 21.49 -3.56 4.50
CA THR A 276 21.17 -2.14 4.48
C THR A 276 20.49 -1.80 3.16
N SER A 277 19.45 -0.97 3.21
CA SER A 277 18.83 -0.43 2.02
C SER A 277 18.66 1.08 2.17
N THR A 278 18.76 1.80 1.05
CA THR A 278 18.58 3.25 1.00
C THR A 278 17.79 3.63 -0.24
N ASP A 279 16.90 4.60 -0.07
CA ASP A 279 16.24 5.32 -1.15
C ASP A 279 16.43 6.81 -0.93
N SER A 280 16.94 7.52 -1.92
CA SER A 280 17.25 8.94 -1.81
C SER A 280 17.03 9.67 -3.13
N GLY A 281 16.41 10.84 -3.04
CA GLY A 281 16.12 11.58 -4.24
C GLY A 281 15.55 12.97 -3.99
N PHE A 282 14.89 13.46 -5.01
CA PHE A 282 14.24 14.77 -4.97
C PHE A 282 13.01 14.84 -5.87
N GLU A 283 12.15 15.79 -5.56
CA GLU A 283 11.12 16.29 -6.47
C GLU A 283 11.34 17.79 -6.69
N TYR A 284 11.24 18.24 -7.95
CA TYR A 284 11.30 19.65 -8.32
C TYR A 284 10.01 20.08 -8.99
N THR A 285 9.29 21.03 -8.40
CA THR A 285 7.99 21.49 -8.91
C THR A 285 8.13 22.73 -9.78
N LEU A 286 7.68 22.62 -11.04
CA LEU A 286 7.50 23.69 -11.99
C LEU A 286 6.04 24.15 -11.93
N VAL A 287 5.79 25.33 -11.35
CA VAL A 287 4.45 25.89 -11.20
C VAL A 287 4.01 26.60 -12.48
N GLY A 288 2.75 26.41 -12.87
CA GLY A 288 2.14 27.14 -14.00
C GLY A 288 2.71 26.78 -15.36
N VAL A 289 3.04 25.49 -15.60
CA VAL A 289 3.60 25.06 -16.90
C VAL A 289 2.64 25.32 -18.06
N PHE A 290 3.18 25.51 -19.25
CA PHE A 290 2.43 25.76 -20.48
C PHE A 290 1.54 27.02 -20.43
N ASN A 291 1.81 27.98 -19.53
CA ASN A 291 0.97 29.16 -19.26
C ASN A 291 -0.45 28.80 -18.79
N THR A 292 -0.59 27.72 -18.07
CA THR A 292 -1.83 27.25 -17.44
C THR A 292 -1.70 27.32 -15.91
N VAL A 293 -2.68 26.81 -15.18
CA VAL A 293 -2.63 26.62 -13.73
C VAL A 293 -1.97 25.28 -13.35
N TRP A 294 -1.48 24.52 -14.32
CA TRP A 294 -0.92 23.19 -14.12
C TRP A 294 0.47 23.24 -13.49
N ASP A 295 0.73 22.31 -12.59
CA ASP A 295 2.05 22.11 -12.00
C ASP A 295 2.65 20.79 -12.49
N LEU A 296 3.97 20.83 -12.75
CA LEU A 296 4.74 19.65 -13.15
C LEU A 296 5.85 19.38 -12.15
N GLY A 297 5.74 18.27 -11.42
CA GLY A 297 6.79 17.69 -10.60
C GLY A 297 7.73 16.82 -11.44
N LEU A 298 9.03 17.00 -11.26
CA LEU A 298 10.07 16.14 -11.81
C LEU A 298 10.73 15.42 -10.66
N LEU A 299 10.64 14.09 -10.64
CA LEU A 299 11.13 13.24 -9.55
C LEU A 299 12.33 12.41 -10.04
N SER A 300 13.30 12.20 -9.15
CA SER A 300 14.31 11.17 -9.35
C SER A 300 14.78 10.64 -7.99
N GLU A 301 14.83 9.32 -7.87
CA GLU A 301 15.28 8.60 -6.67
C GLU A 301 16.30 7.53 -7.05
N TYR A 302 17.26 7.28 -6.19
CA TYR A 302 18.24 6.22 -6.32
C TYR A 302 18.03 5.20 -5.20
N LEU A 303 17.78 3.96 -5.61
CA LEU A 303 17.50 2.83 -4.74
C LEU A 303 18.73 1.93 -4.65
N TYR A 304 19.09 1.52 -3.45
CA TYR A 304 20.18 0.62 -3.18
C TYR A 304 19.81 -0.41 -2.11
N ASP A 305 20.10 -1.69 -2.39
CA ASP A 305 19.98 -2.78 -1.43
C ASP A 305 21.29 -3.60 -1.43
N SER A 306 21.91 -3.72 -0.27
CA SER A 306 23.22 -4.41 -0.12
C SER A 306 23.16 -5.91 -0.39
N ARG A 307 21.97 -6.50 -0.57
CA ARG A 307 21.80 -7.90 -1.01
C ARG A 307 22.08 -8.08 -2.51
N GLY A 308 21.97 -7.01 -3.30
CA GLY A 308 22.13 -7.05 -4.75
C GLY A 308 21.14 -8.05 -5.39
N GLU A 309 21.62 -8.92 -6.28
CA GLU A 309 20.79 -9.93 -6.98
C GLU A 309 20.09 -10.93 -6.04
N ASP A 310 20.47 -11.01 -4.76
CA ASP A 310 19.80 -11.82 -3.75
C ASP A 310 18.58 -11.12 -3.13
N SER A 311 18.32 -9.85 -3.46
CA SER A 311 17.15 -9.11 -3.06
C SER A 311 15.93 -9.54 -3.87
N LEU A 312 14.76 -9.60 -3.21
CA LEU A 312 13.47 -9.71 -3.89
C LEU A 312 12.83 -8.34 -4.12
N ALA A 313 13.43 -7.26 -3.61
CA ALA A 313 13.02 -5.90 -3.87
C ALA A 313 13.30 -5.50 -5.31
N ILE A 314 12.47 -4.62 -5.85
CA ILE A 314 12.62 -4.08 -7.21
C ILE A 314 13.80 -3.11 -7.26
N GLY A 315 14.09 -2.40 -6.15
CA GLY A 315 15.12 -1.39 -6.05
C GLY A 315 16.42 -1.88 -5.40
N GLN A 316 17.29 -2.55 -6.14
CA GLN A 316 18.56 -3.08 -5.60
C GLN A 316 19.79 -2.22 -5.95
N ASN A 317 19.85 -1.65 -7.16
CA ASN A 317 20.81 -0.68 -7.67
C ASN A 317 20.16 0.03 -8.84
N ASP A 318 19.13 0.82 -8.55
CA ASP A 318 18.18 1.31 -9.55
C ASP A 318 18.05 2.81 -9.47
N VAL A 319 17.65 3.42 -10.58
CA VAL A 319 17.20 4.81 -10.63
C VAL A 319 15.74 4.85 -11.04
N PHE A 320 14.93 5.41 -10.16
CA PHE A 320 13.58 5.82 -10.48
C PHE A 320 13.58 7.25 -11.00
N ALA A 321 12.87 7.50 -12.09
CA ALA A 321 12.63 8.82 -12.62
C ALA A 321 11.17 8.96 -13.03
N ALA A 322 10.52 10.03 -12.60
CA ALA A 322 9.10 10.23 -12.84
C ALA A 322 8.75 11.70 -13.09
N PHE A 323 7.57 11.90 -13.66
CA PHE A 323 6.92 13.20 -13.67
C PHE A 323 5.49 13.09 -13.12
N ARG A 324 5.12 14.08 -12.32
CA ARG A 324 3.79 14.25 -11.75
C ARG A 324 3.15 15.49 -12.36
N LEU A 325 2.02 15.34 -13.00
CA LEU A 325 1.24 16.45 -13.55
C LEU A 325 -0.02 16.64 -12.74
N SER A 326 -0.18 17.82 -12.11
CA SER A 326 -1.39 18.21 -11.41
C SER A 326 -2.07 19.34 -12.20
N LEU A 327 -3.31 19.12 -12.61
CA LEU A 327 -4.04 20.12 -13.41
C LEU A 327 -4.55 21.29 -12.58
N ASN A 328 -4.57 21.15 -11.25
CA ASN A 328 -5.08 22.16 -10.30
C ASN A 328 -6.51 22.61 -10.64
N ASP A 329 -7.31 21.68 -11.16
CA ASP A 329 -8.72 21.87 -11.48
C ASP A 329 -9.65 21.52 -10.30
N GLU A 330 -10.94 21.79 -10.44
CA GLU A 330 -11.94 21.46 -9.39
C GLU A 330 -12.11 19.95 -9.20
N ASP A 331 -11.76 19.16 -10.22
CA ASP A 331 -11.89 17.70 -10.25
C ASP A 331 -10.66 16.99 -9.68
N SER A 332 -9.62 17.72 -9.24
CA SER A 332 -8.37 17.21 -8.70
C SER A 332 -7.69 16.21 -9.65
N THR A 333 -7.64 16.56 -10.94
CA THR A 333 -7.05 15.70 -11.97
C THR A 333 -5.53 15.68 -11.82
N GLU A 334 -4.98 14.48 -11.67
CA GLU A 334 -3.53 14.26 -11.55
C GLU A 334 -3.08 13.01 -12.30
N MET A 335 -1.79 12.98 -12.62
CA MET A 335 -1.13 11.86 -13.28
C MET A 335 0.32 11.77 -12.82
N LEU A 336 0.75 10.57 -12.46
CA LEU A 336 2.15 10.20 -12.24
C LEU A 336 2.57 9.18 -13.31
N PHE A 337 3.67 9.45 -14.01
CA PHE A 337 4.32 8.45 -14.85
C PHE A 337 5.76 8.29 -14.39
N GLY A 338 6.14 7.07 -14.05
CA GLY A 338 7.47 6.72 -13.57
C GLY A 338 8.10 5.57 -14.36
N MET A 339 9.43 5.56 -14.35
CA MET A 339 10.26 4.49 -14.89
C MET A 339 11.38 4.19 -13.90
N THR A 340 11.52 2.93 -13.52
CA THR A 340 12.68 2.41 -12.78
C THR A 340 13.62 1.74 -13.77
N GLN A 341 14.91 2.11 -13.76
CA GLN A 341 15.98 1.55 -14.57
C GLN A 341 16.96 0.84 -13.66
N ASP A 342 17.15 -0.45 -13.87
CA ASP A 342 18.22 -1.23 -13.25
C ASP A 342 19.60 -0.80 -13.82
N LEU A 343 20.53 -0.43 -12.96
CA LEU A 343 21.86 0.03 -13.36
C LEU A 343 22.85 -1.13 -13.57
N ASP A 344 22.59 -2.29 -13.00
CA ASP A 344 23.40 -3.49 -13.19
C ASP A 344 23.00 -4.23 -14.48
N ASN A 345 21.73 -4.10 -14.89
CA ASN A 345 21.19 -4.68 -16.11
C ASN A 345 20.34 -3.66 -16.90
N SER A 346 20.96 -3.01 -17.89
CA SER A 346 20.30 -1.96 -18.69
C SER A 346 19.07 -2.43 -19.48
N ASP A 347 18.83 -3.72 -19.60
CA ASP A 347 17.68 -4.31 -20.30
C ASP A 347 16.47 -4.49 -19.38
N VAL A 348 16.63 -4.23 -18.07
CA VAL A 348 15.57 -4.33 -17.07
C VAL A 348 15.01 -2.94 -16.79
N ARG A 349 13.70 -2.79 -17.00
CA ARG A 349 12.95 -1.56 -16.71
C ARG A 349 11.57 -1.89 -16.19
N LEU A 350 11.09 -1.02 -15.34
CA LEU A 350 9.71 -1.03 -14.87
C LEU A 350 9.06 0.32 -15.19
N TYR A 351 7.85 0.29 -15.68
CA TYR A 351 7.05 1.47 -15.97
C TYR A 351 5.78 1.44 -15.14
N LYS A 352 5.45 2.57 -14.53
CA LYS A 352 4.24 2.78 -13.74
C LYS A 352 3.52 4.03 -14.23
N LEU A 353 2.21 3.95 -14.39
CA LEU A 353 1.33 5.08 -14.66
C LEU A 353 0.19 5.04 -13.66
N GLU A 354 -0.06 6.14 -13.00
CA GLU A 354 -1.22 6.38 -12.15
C GLU A 354 -1.88 7.67 -12.59
N ALA A 355 -3.18 7.67 -12.76
CA ALA A 355 -3.94 8.87 -13.09
C ALA A 355 -5.30 8.80 -12.42
N SER A 356 -5.77 9.92 -11.91
CA SER A 356 -7.07 10.02 -11.26
C SER A 356 -7.76 11.34 -11.54
N THR A 357 -9.09 11.32 -11.51
CA THR A 357 -9.94 12.51 -11.61
C THR A 357 -11.29 12.25 -10.96
N ARG A 358 -11.90 13.27 -10.39
CA ARG A 358 -13.31 13.20 -9.99
C ARG A 358 -14.21 13.42 -11.20
N LEU A 359 -15.26 12.61 -11.29
CA LEU A 359 -16.33 12.80 -12.29
C LEU A 359 -17.50 13.58 -11.70
N THR A 360 -17.77 13.39 -10.41
CA THR A 360 -18.74 14.13 -9.59
C THR A 360 -18.21 14.21 -8.15
N ASN A 361 -18.98 14.79 -7.23
CA ASN A 361 -18.62 14.80 -5.81
C ASN A 361 -18.50 13.40 -5.20
N GLU A 362 -19.27 12.44 -5.74
CA GLU A 362 -19.33 11.06 -5.22
C GLU A 362 -18.64 10.04 -6.10
N LEU A 363 -18.22 10.41 -7.34
CA LEU A 363 -17.61 9.48 -8.29
C LEU A 363 -16.21 9.93 -8.68
N SER A 364 -15.25 9.01 -8.61
CA SER A 364 -13.93 9.18 -9.22
C SER A 364 -13.63 8.08 -10.23
N LEU A 365 -12.71 8.38 -11.13
CA LEU A 365 -12.13 7.47 -12.11
C LEU A 365 -10.63 7.42 -11.85
N SER A 366 -10.07 6.21 -11.75
CA SER A 366 -8.63 6.00 -11.78
C SER A 366 -8.20 5.11 -12.94
N ILE A 367 -6.97 5.30 -13.38
CA ILE A 367 -6.30 4.49 -14.39
C ILE A 367 -4.90 4.19 -13.87
N ASP A 368 -4.60 2.90 -13.75
CA ASP A 368 -3.30 2.40 -13.36
C ASP A 368 -2.74 1.54 -14.49
N ALA A 369 -1.47 1.67 -14.79
CA ALA A 369 -0.81 0.77 -15.72
C ALA A 369 0.59 0.40 -15.21
N TRP A 370 0.94 -0.83 -15.44
CA TRP A 370 2.22 -1.39 -15.06
C TRP A 370 2.79 -2.22 -16.20
N ALA A 371 4.05 -2.03 -16.54
CA ALA A 371 4.72 -2.79 -17.55
C ALA A 371 6.19 -3.01 -17.20
N SER A 372 6.73 -4.19 -17.50
CA SER A 372 8.12 -4.53 -17.24
C SER A 372 8.84 -5.01 -18.49
N GLU A 373 10.05 -4.51 -18.68
CA GLU A 373 11.03 -5.06 -19.61
C GLU A 373 12.00 -5.91 -18.82
N ASN A 374 11.81 -7.20 -18.85
CA ASN A 374 12.70 -8.16 -18.21
C ASN A 374 12.72 -9.46 -18.99
N ARG A 375 13.90 -9.96 -19.28
CA ARG A 375 14.10 -11.13 -20.13
C ARG A 375 15.00 -12.19 -19.50
N THR A 376 15.56 -11.93 -18.31
CA THR A 376 16.49 -12.83 -17.66
C THR A 376 15.81 -13.62 -16.54
N THR A 377 16.13 -14.92 -16.46
CA THR A 377 15.54 -15.82 -15.45
C THR A 377 16.06 -15.59 -14.05
N THR A 378 17.08 -14.76 -13.89
CA THR A 378 17.68 -14.38 -12.61
C THR A 378 17.00 -13.18 -11.96
N ASP A 379 16.22 -12.42 -12.73
CA ASP A 379 15.54 -11.23 -12.24
C ASP A 379 14.28 -11.59 -11.45
N PRO A 380 14.02 -10.96 -10.30
CA PRO A 380 12.81 -11.16 -9.50
C PRO A 380 11.51 -10.99 -10.28
N LEU A 381 11.46 -10.04 -11.21
CA LEU A 381 10.27 -9.75 -12.04
C LEU A 381 10.05 -10.78 -13.18
N TYR A 382 10.98 -11.71 -13.41
CA TYR A 382 10.83 -12.70 -14.49
C TYR A 382 9.57 -13.53 -14.37
N SER A 383 9.12 -13.81 -13.15
CA SER A 383 7.91 -14.57 -12.89
C SER A 383 6.65 -13.88 -13.42
N ILE A 384 6.65 -12.55 -13.48
CA ILE A 384 5.53 -11.70 -13.90
C ILE A 384 5.74 -11.02 -15.26
N ARG A 385 6.72 -11.47 -16.06
CA ARG A 385 7.10 -10.91 -17.38
C ARG A 385 5.98 -10.86 -18.43
N ASN A 386 4.87 -11.56 -18.22
CA ASN A 386 3.68 -11.55 -19.06
C ASN A 386 2.51 -10.77 -18.42
N ASP A 387 2.76 -10.15 -17.26
CA ASP A 387 1.71 -9.56 -16.43
C ASP A 387 1.59 -8.03 -16.58
N ASP A 388 2.12 -7.50 -17.70
CA ASP A 388 1.87 -6.09 -18.07
C ASP A 388 0.37 -5.85 -18.20
N PHE A 389 -0.15 -4.78 -17.59
CA PHE A 389 -1.58 -4.50 -17.55
C PHE A 389 -1.91 -3.01 -17.61
N ILE A 390 -3.15 -2.73 -17.92
CA ILE A 390 -3.84 -1.49 -17.62
C ILE A 390 -5.09 -1.81 -16.78
N GLN A 391 -5.33 -1.04 -15.76
CA GLN A 391 -6.51 -1.12 -14.90
C GLN A 391 -7.29 0.18 -14.96
N MET A 392 -8.60 0.09 -14.97
CA MET A 392 -9.52 1.21 -14.78
C MET A 392 -10.40 0.91 -13.58
N ALA A 393 -10.59 1.89 -12.72
CA ALA A 393 -11.52 1.78 -11.61
C ALA A 393 -12.49 2.97 -11.58
N ILE A 394 -13.74 2.66 -11.25
CA ILE A 394 -14.75 3.66 -10.90
C ILE A 394 -15.08 3.48 -9.43
N GLU A 395 -14.93 4.55 -8.68
CA GLU A 395 -15.12 4.56 -7.24
C GLU A 395 -16.30 5.46 -6.89
N TYR A 396 -17.26 4.90 -6.14
CA TYR A 396 -18.39 5.62 -5.59
C TYR A 396 -18.22 5.82 -4.10
N TYR A 397 -18.24 7.07 -3.66
CA TYR A 397 -18.15 7.48 -2.25
C TYR A 397 -19.55 7.85 -1.72
N PHE A 398 -19.88 7.46 -0.50
CA PHE A 398 -21.15 7.70 0.15
C PHE A 398 -21.02 8.13 1.62
#